data_f0afbc9bb8181234d76200580c7126bd
#
_entry.id   f0afbc9bb8181234d76200580c7126bd
#
_cell.length_a   1.000
_cell.length_b   1.000
_cell.length_c   1.000
_cell.angle_alpha   90.00
_cell.angle_beta   90.00
_cell.angle_gamma   90.00
#
_symmetry.space_group_name_H-M   'P 1'
#
loop_
_entity.id
_entity.type
_entity.pdbx_description
1 polymer ?
#
loop_
_entity_poly.entity_id
_entity_poly.type
_entity_poly.pdbx_seq_one_letter_code
_entity_poly.pdbx_strand_id
1 'polypeptide(L)'
;MQQPIHFARASDGVTIAYSTSGNGHPLLLVPGWISHLELDLENPDYSQCIGALSQGGRRRLIRLDFRGTGLSDREVADTSVECRAWDIDAVVESLIDHTGFDSVAIFAWSMGGPAAIAYAAAHPERVSHLILHGTLAHSDEHGREALGKALVDLIRADWRIGSRAIVEFVNPNSDKEVADSFTYYARNSASGEVAAALLEEALFHVDVRGELQKLTMPTLVLHRRDDQAFPLHCGRDLASLLPHAHFLPLPGNAHAPFYGDFAPIVEAIGDFLATSDGHTHGAPGEQEPQTGAPAGGLQTLLFTDMESSTSLLSAGSYLPSPSFPTSGGQTYRQVEARNPLFAHHGRNPMRRSLAREWSQKEKCL
;
A
#
# COMPACT_ATOMS: atom_id res chain seq x y z
N MET A 1 -14.29 17.16 1.71
CA MET A 1 -13.77 18.05 2.77
C MET A 1 -12.51 18.69 2.22
N GLN A 2 -12.44 20.03 2.11
CA GLN A 2 -11.20 20.69 1.70
C GLN A 2 -10.15 20.49 2.82
N GLN A 3 -9.00 19.93 2.46
CA GLN A 3 -7.87 19.81 3.38
C GLN A 3 -6.90 20.95 3.11
N PRO A 4 -6.36 21.61 4.14
CA PRO A 4 -5.37 22.68 3.92
C PRO A 4 -4.14 22.11 3.21
N ILE A 5 -3.65 22.83 2.21
CA ILE A 5 -2.43 22.51 1.48
C ILE A 5 -1.30 23.34 2.10
N HIS A 6 -0.22 22.66 2.40
CA HIS A 6 1.02 23.22 2.91
C HIS A 6 2.15 22.96 1.91
N PHE A 7 3.25 23.67 2.06
CA PHE A 7 4.42 23.54 1.21
C PHE A 7 5.68 23.38 2.06
N ALA A 8 6.49 22.40 1.72
CA ALA A 8 7.82 22.19 2.27
C ALA A 8 8.86 22.35 1.15
N ARG A 9 10.11 22.64 1.50
CA ARG A 9 11.19 22.80 0.54
C ARG A 9 12.20 21.69 0.71
N ALA A 10 12.39 20.88 -0.34
CA ALA A 10 13.42 19.87 -0.39
C ALA A 10 14.84 20.47 -0.39
N SER A 11 15.85 19.67 -0.06
CA SER A 11 17.24 20.14 0.09
C SER A 11 17.82 20.76 -1.17
N ASP A 12 17.34 20.34 -2.35
CA ASP A 12 17.70 20.89 -3.67
C ASP A 12 16.86 22.11 -4.09
N GLY A 13 15.94 22.54 -3.23
CA GLY A 13 15.13 23.73 -3.43
C GLY A 13 13.77 23.51 -4.10
N VAL A 14 13.42 22.27 -4.47
CA VAL A 14 12.10 21.92 -5.03
C VAL A 14 11.01 22.10 -3.96
N THR A 15 9.88 22.69 -4.35
CA THR A 15 8.73 22.90 -3.46
C THR A 15 7.80 21.71 -3.53
N ILE A 16 7.51 21.11 -2.36
CA ILE A 16 6.67 19.93 -2.20
C ILE A 16 5.37 20.31 -1.51
N ALA A 17 4.25 20.04 -2.18
CA ALA A 17 2.92 20.22 -1.61
C ALA A 17 2.54 19.02 -0.74
N TYR A 18 1.96 19.30 0.42
CA TYR A 18 1.41 18.27 1.29
C TYR A 18 0.15 18.74 2.01
N SER A 19 -0.64 17.81 2.50
CA SER A 19 -1.84 18.10 3.29
C SER A 19 -1.86 17.26 4.56
N THR A 20 -2.51 17.78 5.61
CA THR A 20 -2.68 17.08 6.88
C THR A 20 -4.14 17.05 7.28
N SER A 21 -4.57 15.93 7.89
CA SER A 21 -5.92 15.80 8.47
C SER A 21 -5.91 14.88 9.69
N GLY A 22 -6.79 15.15 10.67
CA GLY A 22 -6.82 14.41 11.93
C GLY A 22 -5.78 14.89 12.95
N ASN A 23 -5.78 14.27 14.15
CA ASN A 23 -5.05 14.79 15.31
C ASN A 23 -4.17 13.76 16.05
N GLY A 24 -4.24 12.45 15.69
CA GLY A 24 -3.50 11.39 16.36
C GLY A 24 -2.08 11.19 15.83
N HIS A 25 -1.54 9.99 16.04
CA HIS A 25 -0.24 9.61 15.52
C HIS A 25 -0.14 9.81 14.01
N PRO A 26 0.98 10.35 13.50
CA PRO A 26 1.13 10.65 12.09
C PRO A 26 1.33 9.38 11.25
N LEU A 27 0.55 9.28 10.16
CA LEU A 27 0.73 8.30 9.10
C LEU A 27 0.93 9.06 7.79
N LEU A 28 2.12 9.02 7.26
CA LEU A 28 2.47 9.59 5.97
C LEU A 28 2.11 8.60 4.86
N LEU A 29 1.27 9.05 3.94
CA LEU A 29 0.89 8.31 2.74
C LEU A 29 1.79 8.76 1.60
N VAL A 30 2.68 7.85 1.18
CA VAL A 30 3.63 8.09 0.10
C VAL A 30 3.07 7.50 -1.19
N PRO A 31 2.73 8.35 -2.17
CA PRO A 31 2.01 7.92 -3.37
C PRO A 31 2.87 7.07 -4.31
N GLY A 32 2.20 6.40 -5.25
CA GLY A 32 2.85 5.60 -6.28
C GLY A 32 3.46 6.43 -7.40
N TRP A 33 3.03 6.17 -8.64
CA TRP A 33 3.61 6.76 -9.86
C TRP A 33 3.41 8.28 -9.95
N ILE A 34 2.17 8.74 -9.89
CA ILE A 34 1.76 10.14 -9.92
C ILE A 34 0.72 10.40 -8.84
N SER A 35 0.60 11.65 -8.40
CA SER A 35 -0.36 12.06 -7.39
C SER A 35 -0.92 13.46 -7.65
N HIS A 36 -2.04 13.77 -7.00
CA HIS A 36 -2.61 15.11 -6.98
C HIS A 36 -3.51 15.27 -5.75
N LEU A 37 -3.08 16.02 -4.77
CA LEU A 37 -3.73 16.16 -3.46
C LEU A 37 -5.23 16.52 -3.53
N GLU A 38 -5.64 17.31 -4.52
CA GLU A 38 -7.05 17.68 -4.71
C GLU A 38 -7.82 16.64 -5.50
N LEU A 39 -7.30 16.18 -6.65
CA LEU A 39 -7.98 15.22 -7.51
C LEU A 39 -8.10 13.83 -6.87
N ASP A 40 -7.17 13.42 -6.02
CA ASP A 40 -7.27 12.21 -5.23
C ASP A 40 -8.59 12.14 -4.46
N LEU A 41 -9.02 13.25 -3.85
CA LEU A 41 -10.24 13.32 -3.05
C LEU A 41 -11.52 13.39 -3.90
N GLU A 42 -11.42 13.70 -5.18
CA GLU A 42 -12.52 13.59 -6.11
C GLU A 42 -12.83 12.11 -6.48
N ASN A 43 -11.86 11.21 -6.30
CA ASN A 43 -12.05 9.77 -6.47
C ASN A 43 -12.75 9.18 -5.23
N PRO A 44 -13.97 8.62 -5.36
CA PRO A 44 -14.73 8.10 -4.21
C PRO A 44 -14.04 6.94 -3.50
N ASP A 45 -13.40 6.02 -4.24
CA ASP A 45 -12.72 4.85 -3.67
C ASP A 45 -11.49 5.29 -2.86
N TYR A 46 -10.71 6.24 -3.41
CA TYR A 46 -9.58 6.84 -2.70
C TYR A 46 -10.05 7.57 -1.44
N SER A 47 -11.07 8.43 -1.56
CA SER A 47 -11.61 9.20 -0.45
C SER A 47 -12.16 8.32 0.69
N GLN A 48 -12.82 7.18 0.35
CA GLN A 48 -13.28 6.20 1.33
C GLN A 48 -12.12 5.49 2.02
N CYS A 49 -11.09 5.08 1.27
CA CYS A 49 -9.89 4.46 1.82
C CYS A 49 -9.17 5.40 2.80
N ILE A 50 -8.99 6.66 2.42
CA ILE A 50 -8.41 7.71 3.30
C ILE A 50 -9.24 7.91 4.56
N GLY A 51 -10.57 7.97 4.41
CA GLY A 51 -11.51 8.06 5.55
C GLY A 51 -11.35 6.90 6.53
N ALA A 52 -11.22 5.68 6.01
CA ALA A 52 -11.00 4.48 6.82
C ALA A 52 -9.63 4.50 7.52
N LEU A 53 -8.55 4.86 6.81
CA LEU A 53 -7.20 4.99 7.38
C LEU A 53 -7.13 6.06 8.47
N SER A 54 -7.93 7.12 8.38
CA SER A 54 -7.96 8.19 9.39
C SER A 54 -8.62 7.76 10.70
N GLN A 55 -9.31 6.62 10.72
CA GLN A 55 -10.06 6.13 11.88
C GLN A 55 -11.00 7.21 12.49
N GLY A 56 -11.69 7.95 11.63
CA GLY A 56 -12.57 9.03 12.08
C GLY A 56 -11.82 10.25 12.64
N GLY A 57 -10.61 10.51 12.15
CA GLY A 57 -9.77 11.64 12.56
C GLY A 57 -8.87 11.36 13.78
N ARG A 58 -8.92 10.14 14.35
CA ARG A 58 -8.05 9.74 15.47
C ARG A 58 -6.59 9.50 15.05
N ARG A 59 -6.34 9.30 13.75
CA ARG A 59 -4.99 9.25 13.17
C ARG A 59 -4.77 10.51 12.34
N ARG A 60 -3.59 11.09 12.44
CA ARG A 60 -3.19 12.21 11.57
C ARG A 60 -2.66 11.64 10.27
N LEU A 61 -3.40 11.84 9.18
CA LEU A 61 -2.94 11.48 7.85
C LEU A 61 -2.19 12.66 7.24
N ILE A 62 -1.05 12.36 6.64
CA ILE A 62 -0.26 13.27 5.84
C ILE A 62 -0.22 12.71 4.43
N ARG A 63 -0.52 13.53 3.43
CA ARG A 63 -0.41 13.17 2.02
C ARG A 63 0.49 14.17 1.34
N LEU A 64 1.31 13.73 0.39
CA LEU A 64 2.16 14.62 -0.40
C LEU A 64 1.98 14.37 -1.89
N ASP A 65 2.29 15.37 -2.69
CA ASP A 65 2.58 15.21 -4.11
C ASP A 65 4.09 15.21 -4.29
N PHE A 66 4.62 14.17 -4.94
CA PHE A 66 6.03 14.16 -5.31
C PHE A 66 6.35 15.27 -6.32
N ARG A 67 7.63 15.65 -6.37
CA ARG A 67 8.17 16.55 -7.41
C ARG A 67 7.69 16.15 -8.80
N GLY A 68 7.39 17.11 -9.64
CA GLY A 68 6.87 16.91 -11.00
C GLY A 68 5.38 16.59 -11.05
N THR A 69 4.70 16.36 -9.92
CA THR A 69 3.29 15.94 -9.89
C THR A 69 2.41 16.86 -9.05
N GLY A 70 1.10 16.80 -9.30
CA GLY A 70 0.07 17.44 -8.51
C GLY A 70 0.28 18.95 -8.32
N LEU A 71 0.32 19.35 -7.06
CA LEU A 71 0.50 20.74 -6.62
C LEU A 71 1.95 21.08 -6.24
N SER A 72 2.88 20.12 -6.31
CA SER A 72 4.32 20.35 -6.16
C SER A 72 4.90 21.02 -7.41
N ASP A 73 6.15 21.51 -7.32
CA ASP A 73 6.86 22.05 -8.48
C ASP A 73 6.81 21.04 -9.64
N ARG A 74 6.28 21.50 -10.78
CA ARG A 74 5.96 20.64 -11.94
C ARG A 74 7.15 20.48 -12.90
N GLU A 75 8.02 21.50 -12.98
CA GLU A 75 9.21 21.49 -13.82
C GLU A 75 10.41 21.10 -12.97
N VAL A 76 10.82 19.85 -13.06
CA VAL A 76 11.92 19.29 -12.29
C VAL A 76 12.89 18.55 -13.20
N ALA A 77 14.17 18.62 -12.87
CA ALA A 77 15.23 18.01 -13.68
C ALA A 77 15.46 16.53 -13.34
N ASP A 78 15.16 16.14 -12.09
CA ASP A 78 15.46 14.81 -11.58
C ASP A 78 14.27 14.27 -10.75
N THR A 79 13.85 13.05 -11.09
CA THR A 79 12.77 12.31 -10.45
C THR A 79 13.21 10.97 -9.85
N SER A 80 14.53 10.81 -9.65
CA SER A 80 15.14 9.61 -9.08
C SER A 80 14.59 9.24 -7.70
N VAL A 81 14.82 8.01 -7.28
CA VAL A 81 14.46 7.52 -5.94
C VAL A 81 15.07 8.42 -4.86
N GLU A 82 16.33 8.83 -5.03
CA GLU A 82 17.04 9.68 -4.08
C GLU A 82 16.36 11.06 -3.94
N CYS A 83 16.05 11.71 -5.06
CA CYS A 83 15.38 13.01 -5.05
C CYS A 83 13.98 12.94 -4.42
N ARG A 84 13.24 11.86 -4.64
CA ARG A 84 11.95 11.64 -3.99
C ARG A 84 12.07 11.31 -2.49
N ALA A 85 13.18 10.72 -2.05
CA ALA A 85 13.47 10.58 -0.62
C ALA A 85 13.68 11.97 0.04
N TRP A 86 14.30 12.94 -0.66
CA TRP A 86 14.39 14.33 -0.18
C TRP A 86 13.02 15.03 -0.10
N ASP A 87 12.07 14.66 -0.97
CA ASP A 87 10.68 15.17 -0.89
C ASP A 87 10.00 14.68 0.39
N ILE A 88 10.19 13.40 0.73
CA ILE A 88 9.68 12.82 1.98
C ILE A 88 10.32 13.52 3.19
N ASP A 89 11.63 13.69 3.17
CA ASP A 89 12.39 14.38 4.23
C ASP A 89 11.85 15.78 4.49
N ALA A 90 11.68 16.58 3.45
CA ALA A 90 11.14 17.94 3.56
C ALA A 90 9.76 17.96 4.24
N VAL A 91 8.88 17.02 3.89
CA VAL A 91 7.53 16.95 4.49
C VAL A 91 7.61 16.49 5.94
N VAL A 92 8.43 15.48 6.26
CA VAL A 92 8.56 14.97 7.62
C VAL A 92 9.19 16.00 8.54
N GLU A 93 10.26 16.66 8.15
CA GLU A 93 10.89 17.73 8.95
C GLU A 93 9.92 18.90 9.16
N SER A 94 9.20 19.34 8.12
CA SER A 94 8.17 20.36 8.28
C SER A 94 7.05 19.94 9.25
N LEU A 95 6.68 18.66 9.26
CA LEU A 95 5.67 18.14 10.18
C LEU A 95 6.16 18.13 11.63
N ILE A 96 7.39 17.65 11.86
CA ILE A 96 8.03 17.58 13.19
C ILE A 96 8.12 18.95 13.81
N ASP A 97 8.59 19.95 13.05
CA ASP A 97 8.72 21.34 13.51
C ASP A 97 7.38 21.94 13.98
N HIS A 98 6.27 21.53 13.37
CA HIS A 98 4.94 22.11 13.64
C HIS A 98 4.09 21.30 14.63
N THR A 99 4.43 20.05 14.92
CA THR A 99 3.52 19.15 15.66
C THR A 99 4.11 18.55 16.93
N GLY A 100 5.44 18.56 17.09
CA GLY A 100 6.12 17.99 18.23
C GLY A 100 6.15 16.44 18.24
N PHE A 101 5.87 15.78 17.12
CA PHE A 101 6.15 14.36 16.95
C PHE A 101 7.60 14.17 16.54
N ASP A 102 8.25 13.14 17.07
CA ASP A 102 9.66 12.83 16.75
C ASP A 102 9.78 11.89 15.54
N SER A 103 8.72 11.15 15.23
CA SER A 103 8.71 10.16 14.13
C SER A 103 7.31 9.98 13.54
N VAL A 104 7.25 9.39 12.35
CA VAL A 104 6.03 9.10 11.59
C VAL A 104 5.95 7.62 11.22
N ALA A 105 4.75 7.06 11.13
CA ALA A 105 4.54 5.84 10.37
C ALA A 105 4.44 6.19 8.88
N ILE A 106 4.99 5.35 8.01
CA ILE A 106 4.93 5.55 6.55
C ILE A 106 4.15 4.41 5.92
N PHE A 107 3.14 4.76 5.12
CA PHE A 107 2.48 3.84 4.20
C PHE A 107 2.80 4.24 2.76
N ALA A 108 3.64 3.47 2.10
CA ALA A 108 4.08 3.69 0.74
C ALA A 108 3.60 2.58 -0.19
N TRP A 109 3.19 2.93 -1.41
CA TRP A 109 2.80 1.92 -2.40
C TRP A 109 3.47 2.13 -3.74
N SER A 110 3.59 1.03 -4.51
CA SER A 110 4.14 1.07 -5.87
C SER A 110 5.50 1.76 -5.89
N MET A 111 5.68 2.71 -6.77
CA MET A 111 6.91 3.50 -6.94
C MET A 111 7.27 4.42 -5.76
N GLY A 112 6.35 4.65 -4.84
CA GLY A 112 6.62 5.33 -3.57
C GLY A 112 7.44 4.47 -2.60
N GLY A 113 7.36 3.13 -2.73
CA GLY A 113 8.08 2.21 -1.86
C GLY A 113 9.59 2.40 -1.84
N PRO A 114 10.29 2.40 -2.99
CA PRO A 114 11.73 2.64 -3.05
C PRO A 114 12.15 3.98 -2.41
N ALA A 115 11.41 5.07 -2.67
CA ALA A 115 11.71 6.36 -2.05
C ALA A 115 11.52 6.34 -0.52
N ALA A 116 10.48 5.67 -0.03
CA ALA A 116 10.24 5.48 1.40
C ALA A 116 11.32 4.60 2.06
N ILE A 117 11.80 3.56 1.38
CA ILE A 117 12.92 2.72 1.82
C ILE A 117 14.20 3.56 1.92
N ALA A 118 14.54 4.32 0.88
CA ALA A 118 15.73 5.17 0.86
C ALA A 118 15.69 6.22 1.99
N TYR A 119 14.54 6.88 2.18
CA TYR A 119 14.32 7.80 3.28
C TYR A 119 14.47 7.14 4.66
N ALA A 120 13.79 6.01 4.89
CA ALA A 120 13.82 5.31 6.17
C ALA A 120 15.21 4.75 6.52
N ALA A 121 16.01 4.39 5.51
CA ALA A 121 17.39 3.95 5.70
C ALA A 121 18.33 5.11 6.06
N ALA A 122 18.06 6.32 5.57
CA ALA A 122 18.82 7.53 5.89
C ALA A 122 18.42 8.13 7.25
N HIS A 123 17.15 8.00 7.64
CA HIS A 123 16.57 8.61 8.84
C HIS A 123 15.76 7.58 9.68
N PRO A 124 16.40 6.49 10.16
CA PRO A 124 15.68 5.42 10.87
C PRO A 124 15.01 5.90 12.16
N GLU A 125 15.52 6.96 12.79
CA GLU A 125 14.96 7.58 13.99
C GLU A 125 13.67 8.36 13.72
N ARG A 126 13.44 8.75 12.47
CA ARG A 126 12.23 9.48 12.01
C ARG A 126 11.09 8.56 11.60
N VAL A 127 11.31 7.27 11.48
CA VAL A 127 10.31 6.30 11.00
C VAL A 127 9.98 5.29 12.09
N SER A 128 8.78 5.41 12.65
CA SER A 128 8.28 4.48 13.67
C SER A 128 7.87 3.12 13.08
N HIS A 129 7.26 3.12 11.90
CA HIS A 129 6.77 1.93 11.19
C HIS A 129 6.86 2.16 9.69
N LEU A 130 7.21 1.11 8.94
CA LEU A 130 7.21 1.15 7.49
C LEU A 130 6.20 0.13 6.94
N ILE A 131 5.23 0.59 6.16
CA ILE A 131 4.24 -0.25 5.49
C ILE A 131 4.41 -0.07 3.99
N LEU A 132 4.65 -1.17 3.29
CA LEU A 132 4.93 -1.21 1.86
C LEU A 132 3.85 -2.04 1.15
N HIS A 133 3.22 -1.50 0.11
CA HIS A 133 2.18 -2.20 -0.66
C HIS A 133 2.50 -2.22 -2.15
N GLY A 134 2.46 -3.41 -2.76
CA GLY A 134 2.59 -3.56 -4.21
C GLY A 134 3.86 -2.90 -4.78
N THR A 135 5.01 -3.13 -4.14
CA THR A 135 6.30 -2.51 -4.49
C THR A 135 7.40 -3.55 -4.60
N LEU A 136 8.61 -3.10 -4.93
CA LEU A 136 9.77 -3.94 -5.20
C LEU A 136 11.06 -3.29 -4.66
N ALA A 137 12.11 -4.10 -4.52
CA ALA A 137 13.45 -3.63 -4.15
C ALA A 137 14.34 -3.32 -5.36
N HIS A 138 14.07 -3.96 -6.51
CA HIS A 138 14.90 -3.86 -7.68
C HIS A 138 14.07 -3.98 -8.97
N SER A 139 14.34 -3.14 -9.96
CA SER A 139 13.57 -3.06 -11.22
C SER A 139 13.55 -4.35 -12.03
N ASP A 140 14.61 -5.15 -12.03
CA ASP A 140 14.68 -6.40 -12.80
C ASP A 140 13.66 -7.46 -12.36
N GLU A 141 13.07 -7.30 -11.15
CA GLU A 141 12.13 -8.28 -10.59
C GLU A 141 10.77 -8.29 -11.29
N HIS A 142 10.35 -7.20 -11.94
CA HIS A 142 9.01 -7.16 -12.55
C HIS A 142 8.87 -7.98 -13.84
N GLY A 143 9.98 -8.32 -14.54
CA GLY A 143 9.97 -9.22 -15.70
C GLY A 143 9.23 -8.71 -16.94
N ARG A 144 8.98 -7.40 -17.07
CA ARG A 144 8.17 -6.79 -18.14
C ARG A 144 8.92 -5.70 -18.91
N GLU A 145 10.22 -5.81 -19.02
CA GLU A 145 11.09 -4.78 -19.60
C GLU A 145 10.63 -4.29 -20.99
N ALA A 146 10.32 -5.21 -21.91
CA ALA A 146 9.89 -4.85 -23.27
C ALA A 146 8.57 -4.07 -23.28
N LEU A 147 7.60 -4.48 -22.44
CA LEU A 147 6.32 -3.78 -22.32
C LEU A 147 6.50 -2.42 -21.65
N GLY A 148 7.32 -2.36 -20.60
CA GLY A 148 7.64 -1.12 -19.89
C GLY A 148 8.27 -0.10 -20.84
N LYS A 149 9.27 -0.50 -21.64
CA LYS A 149 9.88 0.37 -22.63
C LYS A 149 8.87 0.89 -23.66
N ALA A 150 8.00 0.02 -24.18
CA ALA A 150 6.97 0.43 -25.14
C ALA A 150 5.98 1.45 -24.52
N LEU A 151 5.62 1.30 -23.25
CA LEU A 151 4.76 2.24 -22.53
C LEU A 151 5.45 3.60 -22.32
N VAL A 152 6.71 3.63 -21.91
CA VAL A 152 7.50 4.86 -21.76
C VAL A 152 7.59 5.59 -23.07
N ASP A 153 7.96 4.89 -24.15
CA ASP A 153 8.05 5.47 -25.49
C ASP A 153 6.69 6.02 -25.96
N LEU A 154 5.59 5.32 -25.70
CA LEU A 154 4.23 5.76 -26.03
C LEU A 154 3.80 7.01 -25.24
N ILE A 155 4.12 7.07 -23.95
CA ILE A 155 3.81 8.23 -23.08
C ILE A 155 4.54 9.47 -23.60
N ARG A 156 5.82 9.35 -23.98
CA ARG A 156 6.61 10.45 -24.56
C ARG A 156 6.09 10.87 -25.93
N ALA A 157 5.70 9.91 -26.78
CA ALA A 157 5.20 10.19 -28.11
C ALA A 157 3.82 10.86 -28.12
N ASP A 158 2.89 10.41 -27.30
CA ASP A 158 1.54 10.97 -27.17
C ASP A 158 0.97 10.68 -25.76
N TRP A 159 1.05 11.69 -24.87
CA TRP A 159 0.54 11.56 -23.50
C TRP A 159 -0.96 11.23 -23.44
N ARG A 160 -1.72 11.68 -24.46
CA ARG A 160 -3.15 11.38 -24.54
C ARG A 160 -3.43 9.88 -24.75
N ILE A 161 -2.59 9.21 -25.54
CA ILE A 161 -2.69 7.76 -25.77
C ILE A 161 -1.99 7.01 -24.63
N GLY A 162 -0.80 7.43 -24.23
CA GLY A 162 -0.02 6.80 -23.19
C GLY A 162 -0.74 6.74 -21.85
N SER A 163 -1.40 7.84 -21.44
CA SER A 163 -2.18 7.88 -20.20
C SER A 163 -3.34 6.86 -20.18
N ARG A 164 -3.86 6.49 -21.34
CA ARG A 164 -4.88 5.46 -21.45
C ARG A 164 -4.31 4.05 -21.44
N ALA A 165 -3.16 3.86 -22.09
CA ALA A 165 -2.50 2.55 -22.12
C ALA A 165 -2.02 2.11 -20.74
N ILE A 166 -1.58 3.04 -19.88
CA ILE A 166 -1.12 2.73 -18.53
C ILE A 166 -2.25 2.18 -17.64
N VAL A 167 -3.53 2.50 -17.92
CA VAL A 167 -4.68 1.99 -17.16
C VAL A 167 -4.72 0.47 -17.20
N GLU A 168 -4.54 -0.13 -18.38
CA GLU A 168 -4.52 -1.59 -18.55
C GLU A 168 -3.32 -2.25 -17.83
N PHE A 169 -2.26 -1.50 -17.61
CA PHE A 169 -1.08 -1.99 -16.88
C PHE A 169 -1.31 -2.01 -15.36
N VAL A 170 -1.92 -0.96 -14.81
CA VAL A 170 -2.08 -0.77 -13.35
C VAL A 170 -3.44 -1.24 -12.81
N ASN A 171 -4.47 -1.27 -13.65
CA ASN A 171 -5.82 -1.68 -13.28
C ASN A 171 -6.50 -2.44 -14.45
N PRO A 172 -6.02 -3.63 -14.79
CA PRO A 172 -6.52 -4.40 -15.93
C PRO A 172 -8.00 -4.74 -15.75
N ASN A 173 -8.71 -4.76 -16.88
CA ASN A 173 -10.15 -5.03 -16.94
C ASN A 173 -11.03 -4.02 -16.19
N SER A 174 -10.53 -2.81 -15.94
CA SER A 174 -11.36 -1.73 -15.42
C SER A 174 -12.48 -1.37 -16.40
N ASP A 175 -13.65 -1.00 -15.88
CA ASP A 175 -14.70 -0.48 -16.74
C ASP A 175 -14.29 0.87 -17.37
N LYS A 176 -15.05 1.26 -18.41
CA LYS A 176 -14.74 2.48 -19.16
C LYS A 176 -14.75 3.74 -18.28
N GLU A 177 -15.63 3.81 -17.29
CA GLU A 177 -15.77 4.98 -16.42
C GLU A 177 -14.53 5.12 -15.53
N VAL A 178 -14.04 4.02 -14.97
CA VAL A 178 -12.79 3.98 -14.17
C VAL A 178 -11.58 4.34 -15.04
N ALA A 179 -11.51 3.78 -16.26
CA ALA A 179 -10.41 4.06 -17.19
C ALA A 179 -10.39 5.54 -17.64
N ASP A 180 -11.56 6.13 -17.93
CA ASP A 180 -11.67 7.53 -18.32
C ASP A 180 -11.31 8.46 -17.14
N SER A 181 -11.77 8.15 -15.92
CA SER A 181 -11.45 8.88 -14.71
C SER A 181 -9.94 8.86 -14.41
N PHE A 182 -9.30 7.67 -14.47
CA PHE A 182 -7.86 7.56 -14.28
C PHE A 182 -7.08 8.32 -15.35
N THR A 183 -7.51 8.26 -16.62
CA THR A 183 -6.86 8.99 -17.72
C THR A 183 -6.94 10.51 -17.50
N TYR A 184 -8.08 11.02 -17.06
CA TYR A 184 -8.25 12.43 -16.68
C TYR A 184 -7.32 12.81 -15.53
N TYR A 185 -7.34 12.02 -14.45
CA TYR A 185 -6.47 12.19 -13.30
C TYR A 185 -5.00 12.26 -13.70
N ALA A 186 -4.51 11.28 -14.48
CA ALA A 186 -3.12 11.19 -14.88
C ALA A 186 -2.65 12.44 -15.66
N ARG A 187 -3.47 12.92 -16.60
CA ARG A 187 -3.13 14.09 -17.43
C ARG A 187 -3.10 15.40 -16.65
N ASN A 188 -3.91 15.51 -15.61
CA ASN A 188 -3.93 16.70 -14.77
C ASN A 188 -2.88 16.65 -13.66
N SER A 189 -2.40 15.45 -13.32
CA SER A 189 -1.41 15.24 -12.27
C SER A 189 0.04 15.41 -12.73
N ALA A 190 0.38 15.09 -14.00
CA ALA A 190 1.73 15.19 -14.52
C ALA A 190 1.76 15.56 -16.01
N SER A 191 2.88 16.13 -16.47
CA SER A 191 3.18 16.21 -17.90
C SER A 191 3.57 14.82 -18.45
N GLY A 192 3.46 14.62 -19.76
CA GLY A 192 3.87 13.36 -20.39
C GLY A 192 5.35 13.05 -20.16
N GLU A 193 6.20 14.07 -20.19
CA GLU A 193 7.64 13.88 -19.98
C GLU A 193 7.93 13.43 -18.54
N VAL A 194 7.35 14.07 -17.53
CA VAL A 194 7.51 13.67 -16.13
C VAL A 194 6.91 12.29 -15.89
N ALA A 195 5.73 12.03 -16.43
CA ALA A 195 5.08 10.72 -16.29
C ALA A 195 5.93 9.59 -16.89
N ALA A 196 6.54 9.84 -18.05
CA ALA A 196 7.46 8.89 -18.68
C ALA A 196 8.75 8.70 -17.87
N ALA A 197 9.37 9.80 -17.41
CA ALA A 197 10.59 9.74 -16.61
C ALA A 197 10.37 8.96 -15.30
N LEU A 198 9.25 9.22 -14.58
CA LEU A 198 8.88 8.47 -13.38
C LEU A 198 8.66 6.98 -13.68
N LEU A 199 7.99 6.64 -14.77
CA LEU A 199 7.77 5.24 -15.13
C LEU A 199 9.08 4.54 -15.54
N GLU A 200 9.94 5.22 -16.28
CA GLU A 200 11.25 4.74 -16.67
C GLU A 200 12.13 4.45 -15.45
N GLU A 201 12.17 5.38 -14.50
CA GLU A 201 12.88 5.20 -13.22
C GLU A 201 12.41 3.93 -12.50
N ALA A 202 11.09 3.77 -12.34
CA ALA A 202 10.53 2.62 -11.64
C ALA A 202 10.82 1.28 -12.31
N LEU A 203 10.80 1.26 -13.65
CA LEU A 203 10.90 0.02 -14.40
C LEU A 203 12.35 -0.39 -14.72
N PHE A 204 13.31 0.55 -14.65
CA PHE A 204 14.67 0.27 -15.14
C PHE A 204 15.80 0.70 -14.21
N HIS A 205 15.54 1.59 -13.22
CA HIS A 205 16.63 2.21 -12.48
C HIS A 205 16.57 2.01 -10.95
N VAL A 206 15.46 1.46 -10.43
CA VAL A 206 15.35 1.19 -9.00
C VAL A 206 16.29 0.07 -8.58
N ASP A 207 17.12 0.34 -7.58
CA ASP A 207 17.83 -0.66 -6.78
C ASP A 207 18.07 -0.11 -5.37
N VAL A 208 17.22 -0.54 -4.42
CA VAL A 208 17.31 -0.15 -3.00
C VAL A 208 17.71 -1.32 -2.10
N ARG A 209 18.30 -2.38 -2.66
CA ARG A 209 18.72 -3.56 -1.88
C ARG A 209 19.81 -3.23 -0.85
N GLY A 210 20.67 -2.25 -1.16
CA GLY A 210 21.72 -1.77 -0.26
C GLY A 210 21.19 -1.07 0.99
N GLU A 211 19.98 -0.51 0.93
CA GLU A 211 19.30 0.20 2.00
C GLU A 211 18.57 -0.73 2.97
N LEU A 212 18.10 -1.89 2.51
CA LEU A 212 17.20 -2.77 3.26
C LEU A 212 17.77 -3.24 4.60
N GLN A 213 19.07 -3.51 4.67
CA GLN A 213 19.73 -3.94 5.91
C GLN A 213 19.90 -2.81 6.95
N LYS A 214 19.67 -1.56 6.57
CA LYS A 214 19.73 -0.40 7.46
C LYS A 214 18.38 -0.14 8.14
N LEU A 215 17.31 -0.79 7.68
CA LEU A 215 15.96 -0.61 8.22
C LEU A 215 15.83 -1.33 9.56
N THR A 216 15.66 -0.57 10.63
CA THR A 216 15.55 -1.07 12.01
C THR A 216 14.12 -1.06 12.55
N MET A 217 13.22 -0.32 11.90
CA MET A 217 11.83 -0.21 12.30
C MET A 217 11.02 -1.44 11.90
N PRO A 218 9.94 -1.76 12.65
CA PRO A 218 8.95 -2.75 12.21
C PRO A 218 8.46 -2.47 10.80
N THR A 219 8.46 -3.50 9.95
CA THR A 219 8.07 -3.36 8.54
C THR A 219 6.98 -4.37 8.18
N LEU A 220 5.92 -3.89 7.51
CA LEU A 220 4.84 -4.70 6.95
C LEU A 220 4.86 -4.60 5.43
N VAL A 221 4.95 -5.74 4.75
CA VAL A 221 4.88 -5.82 3.29
C VAL A 221 3.56 -6.44 2.89
N LEU A 222 2.72 -5.67 2.22
CA LEU A 222 1.41 -6.06 1.69
C LEU A 222 1.51 -6.21 0.17
N HIS A 223 0.93 -7.26 -0.39
CA HIS A 223 0.92 -7.44 -1.84
C HIS A 223 -0.30 -8.23 -2.29
N ARG A 224 -1.02 -7.76 -3.31
CA ARG A 224 -2.13 -8.53 -3.89
C ARG A 224 -1.62 -9.66 -4.75
N ARG A 225 -2.26 -10.84 -4.64
CA ARG A 225 -1.80 -12.08 -5.29
C ARG A 225 -1.76 -12.01 -6.81
N ASP A 226 -2.72 -11.30 -7.38
CA ASP A 226 -2.93 -11.23 -8.83
C ASP A 226 -2.57 -9.85 -9.40
N ASP A 227 -1.73 -9.08 -8.67
CA ASP A 227 -1.22 -7.79 -9.13
C ASP A 227 -0.48 -7.96 -10.47
N GLN A 228 -0.93 -7.20 -11.47
CA GLN A 228 -0.39 -7.28 -12.83
C GLN A 228 0.71 -6.25 -13.09
N ALA A 229 0.79 -5.17 -12.31
CA ALA A 229 1.84 -4.17 -12.46
C ALA A 229 3.15 -4.67 -11.86
N PHE A 230 3.14 -5.05 -10.59
CA PHE A 230 4.25 -5.73 -9.93
C PHE A 230 3.78 -7.12 -9.44
N PRO A 231 4.33 -8.21 -10.00
CA PRO A 231 3.92 -9.57 -9.58
C PRO A 231 4.20 -9.83 -8.10
N LEU A 232 3.41 -10.73 -7.49
CA LEU A 232 3.48 -11.09 -6.06
C LEU A 232 4.90 -11.40 -5.57
N HIS A 233 5.74 -11.99 -6.43
CA HIS A 233 7.11 -12.34 -6.03
C HIS A 233 7.95 -11.10 -5.68
N CYS A 234 7.72 -9.94 -6.31
CA CYS A 234 8.42 -8.70 -5.95
C CYS A 234 8.25 -8.35 -4.47
N GLY A 235 7.02 -8.41 -3.95
CA GLY A 235 6.77 -8.15 -2.52
C GLY A 235 7.30 -9.25 -1.60
N ARG A 236 7.23 -10.52 -2.03
CA ARG A 236 7.78 -11.64 -1.27
C ARG A 236 9.31 -11.54 -1.17
N ASP A 237 9.97 -11.25 -2.29
CA ASP A 237 11.41 -11.17 -2.37
C ASP A 237 11.94 -9.94 -1.61
N LEU A 238 11.25 -8.79 -1.72
CA LEU A 238 11.50 -7.63 -0.85
C LEU A 238 11.41 -7.99 0.63
N ALA A 239 10.34 -8.66 1.07
CA ALA A 239 10.16 -9.04 2.46
C ALA A 239 11.25 -10.02 2.94
N SER A 240 11.74 -10.91 2.08
CA SER A 240 12.79 -11.85 2.41
C SER A 240 14.16 -11.19 2.66
N LEU A 241 14.39 -10.00 2.11
CA LEU A 241 15.61 -9.22 2.28
C LEU A 241 15.57 -8.31 3.51
N LEU A 242 14.41 -8.12 4.13
CA LEU A 242 14.21 -7.25 5.29
C LEU A 242 14.36 -8.03 6.61
N PRO A 243 15.15 -7.53 7.60
CA PRO A 243 15.41 -8.27 8.84
C PRO A 243 14.18 -8.51 9.72
N HIS A 244 13.21 -7.62 9.70
CA HIS A 244 12.06 -7.61 10.62
C HIS A 244 10.72 -7.40 9.87
N ALA A 245 10.59 -7.92 8.65
CA ALA A 245 9.38 -7.73 7.87
C ALA A 245 8.33 -8.82 8.13
N HIS A 246 7.08 -8.40 8.20
CA HIS A 246 5.92 -9.27 8.07
C HIS A 246 5.40 -9.20 6.63
N PHE A 247 5.30 -10.34 5.94
CA PHE A 247 4.72 -10.42 4.60
C PHE A 247 3.28 -10.91 4.67
N LEU A 248 2.34 -10.12 4.15
CA LEU A 248 0.93 -10.48 4.08
C LEU A 248 0.43 -10.41 2.63
N PRO A 249 0.28 -11.56 1.95
CA PRO A 249 -0.34 -11.62 0.64
C PRO A 249 -1.85 -11.47 0.74
N LEU A 250 -2.40 -10.50 0.01
CA LEU A 250 -3.82 -10.14 0.00
C LEU A 250 -4.53 -10.68 -1.26
N PRO A 251 -5.83 -10.96 -1.22
CA PRO A 251 -6.60 -11.29 -2.42
C PRO A 251 -6.75 -10.07 -3.33
N GLY A 252 -7.00 -10.33 -4.63
CA GLY A 252 -7.30 -9.31 -5.64
C GLY A 252 -6.16 -9.03 -6.60
N ASN A 253 -6.47 -8.23 -7.63
CA ASN A 253 -5.59 -7.94 -8.77
C ASN A 253 -5.32 -6.44 -8.98
N ALA A 254 -6.00 -5.55 -8.27
CA ALA A 254 -5.77 -4.11 -8.40
C ALA A 254 -4.41 -3.73 -7.80
N HIS A 255 -3.62 -2.97 -8.55
CA HIS A 255 -2.29 -2.54 -8.10
C HIS A 255 -2.36 -1.47 -7.01
N ALA A 256 -3.17 -0.42 -7.23
CA ALA A 256 -3.32 0.64 -6.24
C ALA A 256 -4.13 0.18 -5.01
N PRO A 257 -3.75 0.58 -3.78
CA PRO A 257 -4.35 0.07 -2.56
C PRO A 257 -5.83 0.42 -2.40
N PHE A 258 -6.30 1.50 -3.00
CA PHE A 258 -7.66 2.01 -2.88
C PHE A 258 -8.64 1.47 -3.94
N TYR A 259 -8.17 0.80 -4.99
CA TYR A 259 -9.05 0.13 -5.95
C TYR A 259 -9.42 -1.28 -5.50
N GLY A 260 -10.66 -1.69 -5.83
CA GLY A 260 -11.20 -2.96 -5.39
C GLY A 260 -11.52 -2.98 -3.89
N ASP A 261 -11.35 -4.14 -3.25
CA ASP A 261 -11.54 -4.25 -1.80
C ASP A 261 -10.29 -3.77 -1.06
N PHE A 262 -10.38 -2.60 -0.44
CA PHE A 262 -9.30 -2.02 0.38
C PHE A 262 -9.44 -2.34 1.89
N ALA A 263 -10.55 -2.93 2.33
CA ALA A 263 -10.77 -3.21 3.74
C ALA A 263 -9.67 -4.08 4.37
N PRO A 264 -9.19 -5.17 3.73
CA PRO A 264 -8.08 -5.96 4.27
C PRO A 264 -6.77 -5.18 4.44
N ILE A 265 -6.52 -4.19 3.57
CA ILE A 265 -5.33 -3.32 3.67
C ILE A 265 -5.45 -2.42 4.89
N VAL A 266 -6.61 -1.78 5.08
CA VAL A 266 -6.87 -0.87 6.21
C VAL A 266 -6.82 -1.62 7.54
N GLU A 267 -7.39 -2.83 7.59
CA GLU A 267 -7.35 -3.71 8.77
C GLU A 267 -5.91 -4.10 9.11
N ALA A 268 -5.15 -4.62 8.13
CA ALA A 268 -3.76 -5.01 8.35
C ALA A 268 -2.86 -3.84 8.83
N ILE A 269 -3.05 -2.64 8.27
CA ILE A 269 -2.35 -1.43 8.73
C ILE A 269 -2.78 -1.07 10.15
N GLY A 270 -4.07 -1.15 10.45
CA GLY A 270 -4.62 -0.87 11.77
C GLY A 270 -4.03 -1.77 12.86
N ASP A 271 -4.03 -3.09 12.61
CA ASP A 271 -3.51 -4.10 13.52
C ASP A 271 -2.00 -3.97 13.71
N PHE A 272 -1.26 -3.74 12.61
CA PHE A 272 0.20 -3.59 12.66
C PHE A 272 0.63 -2.39 13.50
N LEU A 273 -0.03 -1.25 13.33
CA LEU A 273 0.28 -0.05 14.13
C LEU A 273 -0.15 -0.18 15.60
N ALA A 274 -1.23 -0.91 15.90
CA ALA A 274 -1.71 -1.11 17.27
C ALA A 274 -0.83 -2.06 18.09
N THR A 275 -0.23 -3.08 17.46
CA THR A 275 0.65 -4.06 18.17
C THR A 275 1.93 -3.45 18.67
N SER A 276 2.42 -2.39 18.04
CA SER A 276 3.69 -1.75 18.39
C SER A 276 3.53 -0.64 19.44
N ASP A 277 2.35 -0.03 19.58
CA ASP A 277 2.08 0.96 20.63
C ASP A 277 2.11 0.35 22.04
N GLY A 278 1.99 -0.98 22.16
CA GLY A 278 2.09 -1.73 23.43
C GLY A 278 3.50 -1.85 24.00
N HIS A 279 4.56 -1.47 23.28
CA HIS A 279 5.96 -1.65 23.68
C HIS A 279 6.69 -0.37 24.08
N THR A 280 6.04 0.81 24.06
CA THR A 280 6.73 2.09 24.26
C THR A 280 6.55 2.76 25.62
N HIS A 281 5.89 2.17 26.62
CA HIS A 281 5.91 2.70 27.99
C HIS A 281 5.90 1.59 29.04
N GLY A 282 7.09 1.19 29.48
CA GLY A 282 7.29 0.37 30.66
C GLY A 282 8.77 0.29 30.99
N ALA A 283 9.28 1.27 31.76
CA ALA A 283 10.53 1.06 32.51
C ALA A 283 10.36 -0.20 33.38
N PRO A 284 11.38 -1.07 33.53
CA PRO A 284 11.27 -2.26 34.35
C PRO A 284 11.12 -1.88 35.81
N GLY A 285 9.89 -1.82 36.28
CA GLY A 285 9.58 -1.92 37.71
C GLY A 285 9.76 -3.37 38.14
N GLU A 286 10.68 -3.64 39.02
CA GLU A 286 10.84 -4.91 39.70
C GLU A 286 9.51 -5.32 40.33
N GLN A 287 8.90 -6.39 39.85
CA GLN A 287 7.81 -7.09 40.53
C GLN A 287 8.28 -8.49 40.88
N GLU A 288 8.29 -8.74 42.20
CA GLU A 288 8.56 -10.04 42.81
C GLU A 288 7.60 -11.15 42.27
N PRO A 289 8.03 -12.41 42.20
CA PRO A 289 7.25 -13.49 41.65
C PRO A 289 6.10 -13.88 42.59
N GLN A 290 4.88 -13.66 42.18
CA GLN A 290 3.71 -14.28 42.82
C GLN A 290 3.55 -15.72 42.28
N THR A 291 3.76 -16.68 43.19
CA THR A 291 3.46 -18.09 43.01
C THR A 291 1.96 -18.33 43.01
N GLY A 292 1.41 -18.69 41.86
CA GLY A 292 0.02 -19.11 41.74
C GLY A 292 -0.24 -19.65 40.32
N ALA A 293 -0.14 -20.96 40.13
CA ALA A 293 -0.40 -21.62 38.86
C ALA A 293 -1.92 -21.67 38.57
N PRO A 294 -2.37 -21.30 37.36
CA PRO A 294 -3.59 -21.83 36.80
C PRO A 294 -3.27 -22.90 35.74
N ALA A 295 -3.91 -24.05 35.91
CA ALA A 295 -3.89 -25.11 34.90
C ALA A 295 -4.68 -24.66 33.65
N GLY A 296 -3.98 -24.47 32.55
CA GLY A 296 -4.55 -24.23 31.25
C GLY A 296 -3.45 -24.40 30.21
N GLY A 297 -3.27 -25.64 29.69
CA GLY A 297 -2.29 -25.91 28.67
C GLY A 297 -2.60 -25.21 27.37
N LEU A 298 -1.67 -24.43 26.85
CA LEU A 298 -1.68 -23.96 25.46
C LEU A 298 -1.57 -25.18 24.53
N GLN A 299 -2.60 -25.45 23.72
CA GLN A 299 -2.50 -26.37 22.59
C GLN A 299 -2.11 -25.57 21.35
N THR A 300 -0.88 -25.74 20.89
CA THR A 300 -0.42 -25.20 19.61
C THR A 300 -0.84 -26.18 18.51
N LEU A 301 -1.74 -25.76 17.62
CA LEU A 301 -2.10 -26.49 16.42
C LEU A 301 -1.12 -26.09 15.30
N LEU A 302 -0.27 -27.02 14.91
CA LEU A 302 0.62 -26.86 13.76
C LEU A 302 -0.10 -27.35 12.50
N PHE A 303 -0.42 -26.45 11.56
CA PHE A 303 -0.88 -26.82 10.23
C PHE A 303 0.33 -26.89 9.30
N THR A 304 0.65 -28.12 8.83
CA THR A 304 1.60 -28.30 7.73
C THR A 304 0.81 -28.48 6.44
N ASP A 305 1.00 -27.59 5.50
CA ASP A 305 0.46 -27.73 4.16
C ASP A 305 1.28 -28.78 3.40
N MET A 306 0.65 -29.89 3.03
CA MET A 306 1.30 -30.91 2.21
C MET A 306 1.01 -30.61 0.74
N GLU A 307 2.01 -30.23 0.00
CA GLU A 307 1.98 -30.16 -1.46
C GLU A 307 1.47 -31.50 -2.02
N SER A 308 0.41 -31.49 -2.82
CA SER A 308 -0.22 -32.66 -3.45
C SER A 308 -1.31 -33.42 -2.66
N SER A 309 -1.92 -32.81 -1.63
CA SER A 309 -3.05 -33.45 -0.90
C SER A 309 -4.25 -33.82 -1.78
N THR A 310 -4.45 -33.15 -2.91
CA THR A 310 -5.52 -33.43 -3.88
C THR A 310 -5.31 -34.71 -4.71
N SER A 311 -4.07 -35.15 -4.89
CA SER A 311 -3.76 -36.40 -5.64
C SER A 311 -3.96 -37.66 -4.81
N LEU A 312 -3.95 -37.60 -3.46
CA LEU A 312 -4.19 -38.71 -2.57
C LEU A 312 -5.68 -39.09 -2.44
N LEU A 313 -6.57 -38.14 -2.67
CA LEU A 313 -8.02 -38.38 -2.63
C LEU A 313 -8.54 -39.10 -3.89
N SER A 314 -7.80 -39.12 -4.99
CA SER A 314 -8.17 -39.81 -6.24
C SER A 314 -7.69 -41.27 -6.34
N ALA A 315 -6.84 -41.73 -5.42
CA ALA A 315 -6.20 -43.04 -5.48
C ALA A 315 -6.86 -44.13 -4.62
N GLY A 316 -8.07 -43.95 -4.13
CA GLY A 316 -8.94 -45.03 -3.64
C GLY A 316 -8.34 -46.07 -2.65
N SER A 317 -7.40 -45.68 -1.79
CA SER A 317 -6.77 -46.58 -0.83
C SER A 317 -7.32 -46.38 0.58
N TYR A 318 -8.16 -47.27 1.05
CA TYR A 318 -8.61 -47.37 2.42
C TYR A 318 -7.42 -47.68 3.35
N LEU A 319 -7.10 -46.74 4.24
CA LEU A 319 -6.27 -47.00 5.41
C LEU A 319 -7.21 -47.20 6.64
N PRO A 320 -6.96 -48.21 7.50
CA PRO A 320 -7.78 -48.46 8.66
C PRO A 320 -7.57 -47.34 9.71
N SER A 321 -8.68 -46.88 10.30
CA SER A 321 -8.71 -45.88 11.34
C SER A 321 -7.94 -46.32 12.59
N PRO A 322 -7.09 -45.48 13.17
CA PRO A 322 -6.53 -45.76 14.50
C PRO A 322 -7.61 -45.55 15.56
N SER A 323 -7.84 -46.55 16.39
CA SER A 323 -8.70 -46.50 17.55
C SER A 323 -8.03 -45.71 18.68
N PHE A 324 -8.61 -44.61 19.06
CA PHE A 324 -8.25 -43.86 20.29
C PHE A 324 -9.15 -44.30 21.46
N PRO A 325 -8.64 -44.43 22.67
CA PRO A 325 -9.46 -44.75 23.83
C PRO A 325 -10.31 -43.59 24.25
N THR A 326 -11.61 -43.85 24.40
CA THR A 326 -12.60 -42.90 24.89
C THR A 326 -12.52 -42.74 26.43
N SER A 327 -12.32 -41.53 26.92
CA SER A 327 -12.68 -41.15 28.26
C SER A 327 -13.34 -39.75 28.24
N GLY A 328 -14.61 -39.70 28.68
CA GLY A 328 -15.29 -38.45 29.03
C GLY A 328 -16.19 -37.87 27.92
N GLY A 329 -17.50 -38.15 28.04
CA GLY A 329 -18.52 -37.70 27.09
C GLY A 329 -18.70 -36.20 27.03
N GLN A 330 -18.65 -35.67 25.86
CA GLN A 330 -19.39 -34.49 25.41
C GLN A 330 -19.74 -34.68 23.93
N THR A 331 -21.04 -34.73 23.67
CA THR A 331 -21.61 -34.81 22.32
C THR A 331 -21.58 -33.42 21.67
N TYR A 332 -20.81 -33.28 20.63
CA TYR A 332 -20.89 -32.11 19.73
C TYR A 332 -21.88 -32.41 18.60
N ARG A 333 -22.90 -31.57 18.47
CA ARG A 333 -23.79 -31.55 17.31
C ARG A 333 -23.03 -30.91 16.14
N GLN A 334 -22.95 -31.65 15.05
CA GLN A 334 -22.53 -31.13 13.75
C GLN A 334 -23.62 -30.17 13.26
N VAL A 335 -23.28 -28.89 13.12
CA VAL A 335 -24.12 -27.88 12.46
C VAL A 335 -23.67 -27.80 11.02
N GLU A 336 -24.44 -28.37 10.12
CA GLU A 336 -24.31 -28.12 8.67
C GLU A 336 -24.72 -26.65 8.40
N ALA A 337 -23.76 -25.78 8.15
CA ALA A 337 -24.02 -24.45 7.62
C ALA A 337 -24.29 -24.57 6.11
N ARG A 338 -25.56 -24.70 5.74
CA ARG A 338 -26.03 -24.36 4.40
C ARG A 338 -26.04 -22.84 4.29
N ASN A 339 -25.14 -22.27 3.54
CA ASN A 339 -25.16 -20.84 3.22
C ASN A 339 -25.69 -20.65 1.80
N PRO A 340 -26.92 -20.15 1.61
CA PRO A 340 -27.40 -19.70 0.33
C PRO A 340 -27.42 -18.16 0.30
N LEU A 341 -26.33 -17.53 -0.12
CA LEU A 341 -26.33 -16.08 -0.43
C LEU A 341 -25.08 -15.69 -1.21
N PHE A 342 -25.05 -16.07 -2.48
CA PHE A 342 -24.31 -15.32 -3.48
C PHE A 342 -25.15 -15.17 -4.74
N ALA A 343 -25.98 -14.14 -4.76
CA ALA A 343 -26.50 -13.51 -5.98
C ALA A 343 -27.09 -12.16 -5.58
N HIS A 344 -26.30 -11.12 -5.56
CA HIS A 344 -26.76 -9.76 -5.83
C HIS A 344 -25.57 -8.89 -6.20
N HIS A 345 -25.33 -8.73 -7.48
CA HIS A 345 -24.61 -7.59 -8.01
C HIS A 345 -25.48 -6.34 -7.78
N GLY A 346 -25.26 -5.70 -6.65
CA GLY A 346 -25.85 -4.41 -6.33
C GLY A 346 -25.15 -3.31 -7.13
N ARG A 347 -25.77 -2.87 -8.22
CA ARG A 347 -25.38 -1.64 -8.92
C ARG A 347 -25.63 -0.47 -7.99
N ASN A 348 -24.56 0.16 -7.49
CA ASN A 348 -24.64 1.35 -6.66
C ASN A 348 -25.09 2.56 -7.52
N PRO A 349 -26.27 3.14 -7.29
CA PRO A 349 -26.79 4.25 -8.10
C PRO A 349 -25.98 5.55 -7.98
N MET A 350 -25.14 5.73 -6.95
CA MET A 350 -24.26 6.91 -6.80
C MET A 350 -23.15 6.98 -7.84
N ARG A 351 -22.65 5.84 -8.33
CA ARG A 351 -21.61 5.81 -9.39
C ARG A 351 -22.04 6.48 -10.69
N ARG A 352 -23.34 6.45 -11.01
CA ARG A 352 -23.86 7.04 -12.26
C ARG A 352 -23.96 8.57 -12.23
N SER A 353 -24.09 9.18 -11.07
CA SER A 353 -24.23 10.64 -10.96
C SER A 353 -22.90 11.36 -11.17
N LEU A 354 -21.83 10.86 -10.56
CA LEU A 354 -20.51 11.50 -10.59
C LEU A 354 -19.82 11.41 -11.96
N ALA A 355 -19.96 10.28 -12.66
CA ALA A 355 -19.43 10.13 -14.01
C ALA A 355 -20.05 11.13 -15.02
N ARG A 356 -21.30 11.56 -14.81
CA ARG A 356 -21.94 12.59 -15.66
C ARG A 356 -21.39 13.99 -15.42
N GLU A 357 -21.03 14.32 -14.19
CA GLU A 357 -20.41 15.62 -13.87
C GLU A 357 -19.00 15.74 -14.45
N TRP A 358 -18.23 14.66 -14.41
CA TRP A 358 -16.88 14.61 -14.99
C TRP A 358 -16.91 14.76 -16.52
N SER A 359 -17.82 14.07 -17.21
CA SER A 359 -17.99 14.17 -18.67
C SER A 359 -18.45 15.55 -19.15
N GLN A 360 -19.08 16.37 -18.28
CA GLN A 360 -19.47 17.73 -18.63
C GLN A 360 -18.30 18.72 -18.51
N LYS A 361 -17.36 18.51 -17.60
CA LYS A 361 -16.17 19.37 -17.46
C LYS A 361 -15.22 19.28 -18.67
N GLU A 362 -15.12 18.12 -19.32
CA GLU A 362 -14.31 17.97 -20.55
C GLU A 362 -14.84 18.75 -21.77
N LYS A 363 -16.10 19.17 -21.76
CA LYS A 363 -16.69 19.89 -22.89
C LYS A 363 -16.53 21.42 -22.80
N CYS A 364 -15.96 21.92 -21.71
CA CYS A 364 -15.75 23.34 -21.45
C CYS A 364 -14.26 23.76 -21.45
N LEU A 365 -13.35 22.84 -21.76
CA LEU A 365 -11.93 23.10 -22.03
C LEU A 365 -11.61 22.67 -23.47
#